data_d3ead4e0ed7f1bced77012e4137954fa
#
_entry.id   d3ead4e0ed7f1bced77012e4137954fa
#
_cell.length_a   1.000
_cell.length_b   1.000
_cell.length_c   1.000
_cell.angle_alpha   90.00
_cell.angle_beta   90.00
_cell.angle_gamma   90.00
#
_symmetry.space_group_name_H-M   'P 1'
#
loop_
_entity.id
_entity.type
_entity.pdbx_description
1 polymer ?
#
loop_
_entity_poly.entity_id
_entity_poly.type
_entity_poly.pdbx_seq_one_letter_code
_entity_poly.pdbx_strand_id
1 'polypeptide(L)'
;MLFFTIPSPFRMRNPEFVKAAFSAIAPRYVATNHVLSMGVDLLWRQRVVQLVSEWKPENLLDLATGTGDLALAILNAMPEIRLTGSDFCQPMLDIAARRGLDHLVCADAMNLPFPSASYDAVTVAFGLRNMASYPDALREMGRMLRPGGHLLILDFSLPESL
;
A
#
# COMPACT_ATOMS: atom_id res chain seq x y z
N MET A 1 -12.70 -25.55 -5.44
CA MET A 1 -12.48 -24.39 -6.32
C MET A 1 -13.61 -23.43 -6.02
N LEU A 2 -13.39 -22.47 -5.08
CA LEU A 2 -14.40 -21.48 -4.70
C LEU A 2 -14.22 -20.26 -5.61
N PHE A 3 -15.17 -20.05 -6.51
CA PHE A 3 -15.26 -18.81 -7.27
C PHE A 3 -15.88 -17.73 -6.39
N PHE A 4 -15.09 -16.81 -5.88
CA PHE A 4 -15.62 -15.56 -5.39
C PHE A 4 -16.00 -14.69 -6.60
N THR A 5 -17.30 -14.45 -6.75
CA THR A 5 -17.82 -13.51 -7.75
C THR A 5 -17.34 -12.12 -7.33
N ILE A 6 -16.32 -11.60 -8.02
CA ILE A 6 -15.86 -10.24 -7.85
C ILE A 6 -16.99 -9.31 -8.32
N PRO A 7 -17.50 -8.38 -7.49
CA PRO A 7 -18.50 -7.42 -7.94
C PRO A 7 -17.97 -6.63 -9.14
N SER A 8 -18.89 -6.20 -10.02
CA SER A 8 -18.59 -5.42 -11.22
C SER A 8 -17.45 -4.41 -11.00
N PRO A 9 -16.45 -4.34 -11.86
CA PRO A 9 -15.27 -3.46 -11.71
C PRO A 9 -15.66 -1.97 -11.56
N PHE A 10 -16.86 -1.58 -11.98
CA PHE A 10 -17.38 -0.23 -11.84
C PHE A 10 -17.74 0.13 -10.37
N ARG A 11 -18.16 -0.84 -9.56
CA ARG A 11 -18.56 -0.63 -8.17
C ARG A 11 -17.35 -0.53 -7.23
N MET A 12 -16.23 -1.17 -7.59
CA MET A 12 -14.99 -1.16 -6.81
C MET A 12 -14.16 0.13 -6.99
N ARG A 13 -14.49 0.96 -7.99
CA ARG A 13 -13.81 2.25 -8.23
C ARG A 13 -14.51 3.45 -7.58
N ASN A 14 -15.58 3.24 -6.83
CA ASN A 14 -16.21 4.32 -6.05
C ASN A 14 -15.44 4.49 -4.73
N PRO A 15 -14.73 5.61 -4.52
CA PRO A 15 -13.89 5.83 -3.34
C PRO A 15 -14.67 5.73 -2.03
N GLU A 16 -15.91 6.22 -1.98
CA GLU A 16 -16.76 6.18 -0.78
C GLU A 16 -17.15 4.74 -0.42
N PHE A 17 -17.47 3.90 -1.41
CA PHE A 17 -17.78 2.50 -1.19
C PHE A 17 -16.55 1.73 -0.68
N VAL A 18 -15.39 1.96 -1.31
CA VAL A 18 -14.12 1.33 -0.93
C VAL A 18 -13.75 1.74 0.50
N LYS A 19 -13.85 3.03 0.83
CA LYS A 19 -13.58 3.56 2.17
C LYS A 19 -14.51 2.94 3.23
N ALA A 20 -15.82 2.86 2.95
CA ALA A 20 -16.78 2.25 3.86
C ALA A 20 -16.50 0.75 4.08
N ALA A 21 -16.17 0.01 3.02
CA ALA A 21 -15.83 -1.40 3.09
C ALA A 21 -14.57 -1.63 3.95
N PHE A 22 -13.49 -0.89 3.71
CA PHE A 22 -12.26 -1.01 4.50
C PHE A 22 -12.45 -0.57 5.95
N SER A 23 -13.22 0.47 6.20
CA SER A 23 -13.55 0.90 7.57
C SER A 23 -14.30 -0.20 8.36
N ALA A 24 -15.22 -0.90 7.70
CA ALA A 24 -16.01 -1.97 8.34
C ALA A 24 -15.17 -3.21 8.68
N ILE A 25 -14.19 -3.57 7.85
CA ILE A 25 -13.36 -4.77 8.03
C ILE A 25 -12.05 -4.49 8.78
N ALA A 26 -11.67 -3.23 8.99
CA ALA A 26 -10.39 -2.83 9.57
C ALA A 26 -10.00 -3.63 10.83
N PRO A 27 -10.89 -3.89 11.81
CA PRO A 27 -10.52 -4.62 13.04
C PRO A 27 -10.12 -6.08 12.81
N ARG A 28 -10.57 -6.68 11.70
CA ARG A 28 -10.31 -8.09 11.36
C ARG A 28 -9.43 -8.28 10.13
N TYR A 29 -9.03 -7.17 9.50
CA TYR A 29 -8.38 -7.18 8.19
C TYR A 29 -7.07 -7.98 8.20
N VAL A 30 -6.21 -7.76 9.19
CA VAL A 30 -4.90 -8.44 9.30
C VAL A 30 -5.08 -9.97 9.37
N ALA A 31 -5.93 -10.45 10.29
CA ALA A 31 -6.15 -11.87 10.46
C ALA A 31 -6.80 -12.51 9.22
N THR A 32 -7.76 -11.81 8.60
CA THR A 32 -8.45 -12.29 7.40
C THR A 32 -7.50 -12.42 6.21
N ASN A 33 -6.62 -11.46 5.99
CA ASN A 33 -5.64 -11.51 4.89
C ASN A 33 -4.64 -12.66 5.07
N HIS A 34 -4.09 -12.87 6.26
CA HIS A 34 -3.17 -13.98 6.51
C HIS A 34 -3.82 -15.34 6.33
N VAL A 35 -5.09 -15.49 6.71
CA VAL A 35 -5.83 -16.75 6.53
C VAL A 35 -6.16 -16.98 5.05
N LEU A 36 -6.61 -15.96 4.33
CA LEU A 36 -6.98 -16.07 2.91
C LEU A 36 -5.77 -16.31 2.00
N SER A 37 -4.60 -15.76 2.33
CA SER A 37 -3.38 -15.95 1.54
C SER A 37 -2.62 -17.23 1.90
N MET A 38 -3.05 -17.98 2.93
CA MET A 38 -2.31 -19.14 3.49
C MET A 38 -0.83 -18.78 3.78
N GLY A 39 -0.55 -17.52 4.14
CA GLY A 39 0.81 -17.04 4.46
C GLY A 39 1.67 -16.67 3.24
N VAL A 40 1.20 -16.82 2.01
CA VAL A 40 1.97 -16.46 0.80
C VAL A 40 2.23 -14.96 0.74
N ASP A 41 1.34 -14.13 1.29
CA ASP A 41 1.55 -12.69 1.42
C ASP A 41 2.80 -12.32 2.22
N LEU A 42 3.20 -13.15 3.19
CA LEU A 42 4.43 -12.96 3.96
C LEU A 42 5.69 -13.12 3.10
N LEU A 43 5.70 -14.13 2.21
CA LEU A 43 6.82 -14.36 1.29
C LEU A 43 6.97 -13.19 0.30
N TRP A 44 5.86 -12.69 -0.22
CA TRP A 44 5.89 -11.54 -1.13
C TRP A 44 6.36 -10.26 -0.43
N ARG A 45 5.91 -10.01 0.79
CA ARG A 45 6.41 -8.88 1.60
C ARG A 45 7.89 -9.00 1.90
N GLN A 46 8.37 -10.21 2.24
CA GLN A 46 9.81 -10.44 2.43
C GLN A 46 10.60 -10.10 1.16
N ARG A 47 10.09 -10.48 -0.02
CA ARG A 47 10.73 -10.13 -1.28
C ARG A 47 10.75 -8.62 -1.54
N VAL A 48 9.66 -7.91 -1.21
CA VAL A 48 9.60 -6.45 -1.28
C VAL A 48 10.64 -5.83 -0.36
N VAL A 49 10.70 -6.26 0.90
CA VAL A 49 11.68 -5.78 1.89
C VAL A 49 13.10 -5.98 1.38
N GLN A 50 13.42 -7.15 0.81
CA GLN A 50 14.73 -7.42 0.23
C GLN A 50 15.07 -6.42 -0.88
N LEU A 51 14.17 -6.21 -1.85
CA LEU A 51 14.39 -5.26 -2.96
C LEU A 51 14.58 -3.83 -2.46
N VAL A 52 13.76 -3.39 -1.51
CA VAL A 52 13.89 -2.05 -0.92
C VAL A 52 15.22 -1.92 -0.18
N SER A 53 15.66 -2.97 0.53
CA SER A 53 16.97 -2.97 1.21
C SER A 53 18.16 -2.88 0.25
N GLU A 54 18.04 -3.43 -0.96
CA GLU A 54 19.07 -3.32 -2.01
C GLU A 54 19.18 -1.88 -2.52
N TRP A 55 18.07 -1.13 -2.57
CA TRP A 55 18.05 0.28 -3.01
C TRP A 55 18.59 1.26 -1.96
N LYS A 56 18.53 0.89 -0.68
CA LYS A 56 18.97 1.70 0.47
C LYS A 56 18.37 3.12 0.48
N PRO A 57 17.05 3.28 0.36
CA PRO A 57 16.43 4.61 0.37
C PRO A 57 16.57 5.24 1.76
N GLU A 58 16.79 6.56 1.82
CA GLU A 58 16.71 7.30 3.07
C GLU A 58 15.28 7.68 3.42
N ASN A 59 14.46 8.03 2.39
CA ASN A 59 13.06 8.43 2.55
C ASN A 59 12.17 7.52 1.70
N LEU A 60 11.22 6.85 2.33
CA LEU A 60 10.28 5.94 1.68
C LEU A 60 8.84 6.36 1.97
N LEU A 61 8.00 6.35 0.93
CA LEU A 61 6.55 6.50 1.04
C LEU A 61 5.88 5.16 0.76
N ASP A 62 5.14 4.64 1.73
CA ASP A 62 4.30 3.45 1.57
C ASP A 62 2.84 3.87 1.37
N LEU A 63 2.34 3.73 0.13
CA LEU A 63 0.99 4.11 -0.27
C LEU A 63 0.00 2.97 -0.08
N ALA A 64 -1.23 3.33 0.29
CA ALA A 64 -2.24 2.37 0.71
C ALA A 64 -1.68 1.43 1.79
N THR A 65 -0.99 2.03 2.77
CA THR A 65 -0.28 1.31 3.84
C THR A 65 -1.21 0.47 4.70
N GLY A 66 -2.51 0.78 4.73
CA GLY A 66 -3.54 0.07 5.47
C GLY A 66 -3.21 -0.01 6.95
N THR A 67 -3.12 -1.22 7.46
CA THR A 67 -2.73 -1.50 8.87
C THR A 67 -1.22 -1.52 9.10
N GLY A 68 -0.42 -1.14 8.11
CA GLY A 68 1.02 -0.98 8.21
C GLY A 68 1.85 -2.25 8.06
N ASP A 69 1.30 -3.31 7.50
CA ASP A 69 2.01 -4.60 7.46
C ASP A 69 3.32 -4.55 6.67
N LEU A 70 3.33 -3.93 5.49
CA LEU A 70 4.56 -3.77 4.69
C LEU A 70 5.48 -2.73 5.33
N ALA A 71 4.95 -1.58 5.73
CA ALA A 71 5.71 -0.51 6.36
C ALA A 71 6.47 -0.99 7.61
N LEU A 72 5.82 -1.75 8.50
CA LEU A 72 6.45 -2.33 9.68
C LEU A 72 7.52 -3.35 9.32
N ALA A 73 7.29 -4.18 8.29
CA ALA A 73 8.30 -5.13 7.83
C ALA A 73 9.55 -4.42 7.29
N ILE A 74 9.37 -3.31 6.57
CA ILE A 74 10.47 -2.47 6.09
C ILE A 74 11.21 -1.81 7.26
N LEU A 75 10.50 -1.19 8.22
CA LEU A 75 11.11 -0.57 9.39
C LEU A 75 11.89 -1.57 10.25
N ASN A 76 11.39 -2.79 10.43
CA ASN A 76 12.09 -3.83 11.16
C ASN A 76 13.41 -4.25 10.48
N ALA A 77 13.48 -4.21 9.15
CA ALA A 77 14.68 -4.53 8.40
C ALA A 77 15.65 -3.35 8.27
N MET A 78 15.13 -2.13 8.28
CA MET A 78 15.87 -0.88 8.10
C MET A 78 15.40 0.17 9.12
N PRO A 79 15.83 0.07 10.39
CA PRO A 79 15.35 0.96 11.47
C PRO A 79 15.65 2.44 11.25
N GLU A 80 16.67 2.77 10.47
CA GLU A 80 17.11 4.15 10.20
C GLU A 80 16.35 4.84 9.05
N ILE A 81 15.48 4.10 8.34
CA ILE A 81 14.74 4.67 7.22
C ILE A 81 13.68 5.67 7.70
N ARG A 82 13.56 6.79 7.02
CA ARG A 82 12.43 7.71 7.21
C ARG A 82 11.26 7.24 6.36
N LEU A 83 10.37 6.45 6.97
CA LEU A 83 9.21 5.88 6.32
C LEU A 83 7.96 6.70 6.67
N THR A 84 7.21 7.10 5.64
CA THR A 84 5.86 7.67 5.76
C THR A 84 4.85 6.67 5.22
N GLY A 85 3.86 6.29 6.02
CA GLY A 85 2.70 5.53 5.58
C GLY A 85 1.55 6.45 5.19
N SER A 86 0.93 6.24 4.04
CA SER A 86 -0.26 6.98 3.62
C SER A 86 -1.38 6.06 3.21
N ASP A 87 -2.60 6.38 3.67
CA ASP A 87 -3.83 5.68 3.31
C ASP A 87 -4.99 6.67 3.32
N PHE A 88 -6.03 6.42 2.53
CA PHE A 88 -7.24 7.25 2.53
C PHE A 88 -8.25 6.88 3.62
N CYS A 89 -8.05 5.73 4.29
CA CYS A 89 -8.91 5.18 5.31
C CYS A 89 -8.34 5.42 6.71
N GLN A 90 -8.78 6.47 7.41
CA GLN A 90 -8.30 6.82 8.75
C GLN A 90 -8.38 5.66 9.76
N PRO A 91 -9.45 4.84 9.83
CA PRO A 91 -9.48 3.68 10.72
C PRO A 91 -8.36 2.65 10.51
N MET A 92 -7.85 2.51 9.27
CA MET A 92 -6.68 1.67 8.99
C MET A 92 -5.41 2.29 9.57
N LEU A 93 -5.22 3.60 9.38
CA LEU A 93 -4.07 4.33 9.92
C LEU A 93 -4.07 4.30 11.46
N ASP A 94 -5.23 4.36 12.09
CA ASP A 94 -5.34 4.26 13.56
C ASP A 94 -4.87 2.89 14.07
N ILE A 95 -5.06 1.83 13.28
CA ILE A 95 -4.50 0.51 13.60
C ILE A 95 -2.98 0.52 13.37
N ALA A 96 -2.52 1.06 12.26
CA ALA A 96 -1.09 1.18 11.96
C ALA A 96 -0.33 1.95 13.06
N ALA A 97 -0.90 3.06 13.54
CA ALA A 97 -0.35 3.84 14.65
C ALA A 97 -0.22 3.02 15.94
N ARG A 98 -1.28 2.27 16.32
CA ARG A 98 -1.23 1.38 17.49
C ARG A 98 -0.22 0.25 17.37
N ARG A 99 0.20 -0.07 16.14
CA ARG A 99 1.24 -1.07 15.86
C ARG A 99 2.64 -0.50 15.81
N GLY A 100 2.82 0.82 15.99
CA GLY A 100 4.11 1.48 16.09
C GLY A 100 4.58 2.20 14.82
N LEU A 101 3.66 2.57 13.91
CA LEU A 101 3.97 3.50 12.83
C LEU A 101 3.73 4.94 13.28
N ASP A 102 4.80 5.75 13.32
CA ASP A 102 4.74 7.12 13.85
C ASP A 102 4.37 8.16 12.78
N HIS A 103 4.81 7.96 11.54
CA HIS A 103 4.61 8.92 10.46
C HIS A 103 3.49 8.43 9.52
N LEU A 104 2.26 8.87 9.79
CA LEU A 104 1.07 8.48 9.05
C LEU A 104 0.31 9.70 8.52
N VAL A 105 -0.13 9.63 7.26
CA VAL A 105 -0.86 10.71 6.59
C VAL A 105 -2.11 10.14 5.92
N CYS A 106 -3.28 10.67 6.31
CA CYS A 106 -4.54 10.35 5.64
C CYS A 106 -4.66 11.17 4.37
N ALA A 107 -4.51 10.52 3.21
CA ALA A 107 -4.55 11.19 1.90
C ALA A 107 -5.01 10.26 0.78
N ASP A 108 -5.54 10.85 -0.28
CA ASP A 108 -5.81 10.17 -1.53
C ASP A 108 -4.50 9.99 -2.31
N ALA A 109 -4.21 8.76 -2.74
CA ALA A 109 -3.02 8.43 -3.52
C ALA A 109 -2.94 9.17 -4.87
N MET A 110 -4.05 9.74 -5.34
CA MET A 110 -4.11 10.55 -6.56
C MET A 110 -3.88 12.05 -6.29
N ASN A 111 -3.79 12.47 -5.02
CA ASN A 111 -3.58 13.86 -4.62
C ASN A 111 -2.85 13.91 -3.25
N LEU A 112 -1.56 13.67 -3.27
CA LEU A 112 -0.74 13.56 -2.06
C LEU A 112 -0.27 14.94 -1.56
N PRO A 113 -0.37 15.20 -0.24
CA PRO A 113 -0.02 16.50 0.34
C PRO A 113 1.49 16.66 0.57
N PHE A 114 2.31 16.14 -0.33
CA PHE A 114 3.76 16.23 -0.25
C PHE A 114 4.35 17.01 -1.42
N PRO A 115 5.49 17.70 -1.25
CA PRO A 115 6.22 18.31 -2.34
C PRO A 115 6.67 17.25 -3.38
N SER A 116 6.86 17.66 -4.64
CA SER A 116 7.44 16.80 -5.66
C SER A 116 8.88 16.40 -5.30
N ALA A 117 9.32 15.23 -5.76
CA ALA A 117 10.68 14.73 -5.56
C ALA A 117 11.10 14.66 -4.07
N SER A 118 10.20 14.21 -3.20
CA SER A 118 10.43 14.12 -1.75
C SER A 118 10.98 12.76 -1.29
N TYR A 119 10.79 11.70 -2.09
CA TYR A 119 11.08 10.34 -1.69
C TYR A 119 12.07 9.65 -2.63
N ASP A 120 12.91 8.79 -2.06
CA ASP A 120 13.86 7.96 -2.81
C ASP A 120 13.19 6.68 -3.30
N ALA A 121 12.15 6.22 -2.58
CA ALA A 121 11.34 5.08 -2.97
C ALA A 121 9.87 5.30 -2.62
N VAL A 122 8.99 4.75 -3.46
CA VAL A 122 7.54 4.63 -3.23
C VAL A 122 7.16 3.18 -3.35
N THR A 123 6.44 2.65 -2.36
CA THR A 123 5.88 1.29 -2.37
C THR A 123 4.36 1.34 -2.34
N VAL A 124 3.72 0.38 -3.01
CA VAL A 124 2.29 0.09 -2.86
C VAL A 124 2.08 -1.41 -2.94
N ALA A 125 1.46 -2.00 -1.91
CA ALA A 125 1.16 -3.42 -1.86
C ALA A 125 -0.36 -3.65 -1.75
N PHE A 126 -0.93 -4.34 -2.76
CA PHE A 126 -2.35 -4.73 -2.85
C PHE A 126 -3.35 -3.56 -2.80
N GLY A 127 -2.85 -2.32 -3.01
CA GLY A 127 -3.65 -1.10 -2.95
C GLY A 127 -4.05 -0.55 -4.31
N LEU A 128 -3.23 -0.73 -5.34
CA LEU A 128 -3.41 -0.07 -6.63
C LEU A 128 -4.76 -0.39 -7.28
N ARG A 129 -5.21 -1.64 -7.21
CA ARG A 129 -6.49 -2.10 -7.78
C ARG A 129 -7.72 -1.40 -7.18
N ASN A 130 -7.59 -0.80 -5.99
CA ASN A 130 -8.66 -0.10 -5.28
C ASN A 130 -8.70 1.40 -5.58
N MET A 131 -7.71 1.93 -6.30
CA MET A 131 -7.64 3.34 -6.68
C MET A 131 -8.60 3.64 -7.82
N ALA A 132 -9.23 4.81 -7.79
CA ALA A 132 -10.24 5.21 -8.77
C ALA A 132 -9.66 5.40 -10.17
N SER A 133 -8.40 5.85 -10.27
CA SER A 133 -7.69 6.07 -11.53
C SER A 133 -6.25 5.61 -11.42
N TYR A 134 -5.87 4.54 -12.12
CA TYR A 134 -4.49 4.06 -12.17
C TYR A 134 -3.53 5.09 -12.81
N PRO A 135 -3.88 5.74 -13.93
CA PRO A 135 -3.00 6.75 -14.54
C PRO A 135 -2.71 7.92 -13.61
N ASP A 136 -3.71 8.39 -12.86
CA ASP A 136 -3.53 9.52 -11.95
C ASP A 136 -2.70 9.12 -10.73
N ALA A 137 -2.97 7.95 -10.17
CA ALA A 137 -2.18 7.40 -9.08
C ALA A 137 -0.71 7.19 -9.46
N LEU A 138 -0.45 6.60 -10.63
CA LEU A 138 0.93 6.40 -11.13
C LEU A 138 1.64 7.72 -11.41
N ARG A 139 0.93 8.72 -11.94
CA ARG A 139 1.48 10.07 -12.15
C ARG A 139 1.88 10.71 -10.83
N GLU A 140 1.04 10.58 -9.81
CA GLU A 140 1.29 11.13 -8.48
C GLU A 140 2.44 10.40 -7.79
N MET A 141 2.52 9.06 -7.88
CA MET A 141 3.66 8.29 -7.41
C MET A 141 4.96 8.74 -8.07
N GLY A 142 4.93 8.96 -9.40
CA GLY A 142 6.08 9.50 -10.15
C GLY A 142 6.46 10.91 -9.69
N ARG A 143 5.48 11.77 -9.36
CA ARG A 143 5.72 13.11 -8.82
C ARG A 143 6.43 13.08 -7.47
N MET A 144 6.13 12.07 -6.64
CA MET A 144 6.76 11.90 -5.33
C MET A 144 8.23 11.51 -5.41
N LEU A 145 8.60 10.78 -6.46
CA LEU A 145 9.95 10.24 -6.60
C LEU A 145 10.97 11.32 -7.02
N ARG A 146 12.12 11.26 -6.37
CA ARG A 146 13.32 11.98 -6.82
C ARG A 146 13.83 11.39 -8.14
N PRO A 147 14.57 12.16 -8.95
CA PRO A 147 15.28 11.59 -10.09
C PRO A 147 16.14 10.41 -9.66
N GLY A 148 15.96 9.26 -10.34
CA GLY A 148 16.64 8.01 -9.98
C GLY A 148 15.97 7.21 -8.84
N GLY A 149 14.86 7.70 -8.29
CA GLY A 149 14.09 6.99 -7.27
C GLY A 149 13.37 5.75 -7.81
N HIS A 150 12.92 4.89 -6.91
CA HIS A 150 12.37 3.57 -7.23
C HIS A 150 10.87 3.49 -6.90
N LEU A 151 10.08 2.94 -7.83
CA LEU A 151 8.67 2.59 -7.59
C LEU A 151 8.53 1.07 -7.52
N LEU A 152 7.92 0.56 -6.44
CA LEU A 152 7.59 -0.85 -6.30
C LEU A 152 6.09 -1.02 -6.16
N ILE A 153 5.51 -1.79 -7.05
CA ILE A 153 4.09 -2.15 -7.04
C ILE A 153 3.99 -3.67 -6.86
N LEU A 154 3.34 -4.08 -5.78
CA LEU A 154 2.95 -5.46 -5.53
C LEU A 154 1.42 -5.54 -5.59
N ASP A 155 0.87 -6.18 -6.61
CA ASP A 155 -0.58 -6.38 -6.73
C ASP A 155 -0.88 -7.67 -7.48
N PHE A 156 -2.12 -8.16 -7.36
CA PHE A 156 -2.59 -9.30 -8.13
C PHE A 156 -2.96 -8.85 -9.54
N SER A 157 -2.45 -9.53 -10.56
CA SER A 157 -2.96 -9.44 -11.92
C SER A 157 -3.77 -10.69 -12.25
N LEU A 158 -4.87 -10.51 -12.97
CA LEU A 158 -5.48 -11.64 -13.66
C LEU A 158 -4.56 -11.99 -14.84
N PRO A 159 -4.22 -13.30 -15.03
CA PRO A 159 -3.51 -13.68 -16.24
C PRO A 159 -4.39 -13.28 -17.43
N GLU A 160 -3.82 -12.53 -18.36
CA GLU A 160 -4.45 -12.36 -19.67
C GLU A 160 -4.65 -13.76 -20.23
N SER A 161 -5.89 -14.06 -20.62
CA SER A 161 -6.34 -15.39 -21.07
C SER A 161 -5.29 -16.11 -21.90
N LEU A 162 -5.00 -17.33 -21.46
CA LEU A 162 -4.39 -18.35 -22.32
C LEU A 162 -5.24 -18.60 -23.57
#